data_b0dd10f3bf8738c6908a16a91d859ae8
#
_entry.id   b0dd10f3bf8738c6908a16a91d859ae8
#
_cell.length_a   1.000
_cell.length_b   1.000
_cell.length_c   1.000
_cell.angle_alpha   90.00
_cell.angle_beta   90.00
_cell.angle_gamma   90.00
#
_symmetry.space_group_name_H-M   'P 1'
#
loop_
_entity.id
_entity.type
_entity.pdbx_description
1 polymer ?
#
loop_
_entity_poly.entity_id
_entity_poly.type
_entity_poly.pdbx_seq_one_letter_code
_entity_poly.pdbx_strand_id
1 'polypeptide(L)'
;SDVCSSDLWTDEYLPDLTEDDAETLDTVRKNVGYFIAYENLFSTWISKGNDFKADDVTVALQAFSRLIDPHHKKVFDGVFATLQTGLSKLGESSGARTKAIRDLIYLIKDIPMDGKQDYDVLGFIYEYLISNFAANAGKKAGEFYTPHEVSLLMSEIVAYHLKDREEIKIYDPTSGSGSLLINIGQCAARYMGNGNNIKYYAQELKENTYNLTRMNLVMRGILPDNIVTRNGDTLEEDWPYFEENDPVNTYDPLF
;
A
#
# COMPACT_ATOMS: atom_id res chain seq x y z
N SER A 1 5.50 8.78 4.99
CA SER A 1 4.52 9.84 4.96
C SER A 1 3.28 9.36 5.67
N ASP A 2 2.79 10.19 6.55
CA ASP A 2 1.63 9.92 7.37
C ASP A 2 0.39 9.97 6.46
N VAL A 3 0.09 8.87 5.79
CA VAL A 3 -1.00 8.73 4.81
C VAL A 3 -2.40 8.86 5.44
N CYS A 4 -2.48 9.17 6.74
CA CYS A 4 -3.72 9.70 7.33
C CYS A 4 -4.03 11.13 6.88
N SER A 5 -3.16 11.75 6.13
CA SER A 5 -3.39 13.07 5.58
C SER A 5 -4.13 12.99 4.24
N SER A 6 -5.39 12.68 4.26
CA SER A 6 -6.27 13.51 3.44
C SER A 6 -6.05 14.95 3.91
N ASP A 7 -6.22 15.95 3.06
CA ASP A 7 -6.05 17.39 3.33
C ASP A 7 -6.80 17.95 4.58
N LEU A 8 -7.34 17.07 5.42
CA LEU A 8 -8.13 17.35 6.61
C LEU A 8 -7.30 17.50 7.89
N TRP A 9 -6.05 16.96 7.92
CA TRP A 9 -5.22 16.98 9.13
C TRP A 9 -3.94 17.75 8.86
N THR A 10 -3.87 18.98 9.37
CA THR A 10 -2.64 19.75 9.39
C THR A 10 -1.75 19.28 10.53
N ASP A 11 -0.45 19.55 10.48
CA ASP A 11 0.51 19.21 11.53
C ASP A 11 0.08 19.69 12.92
N GLU A 12 -0.76 20.73 12.97
CA GLU A 12 -1.31 21.30 14.21
C GLU A 12 -2.30 20.38 14.92
N TYR A 13 -3.07 19.58 14.17
CA TYR A 13 -4.11 18.69 14.71
C TYR A 13 -3.67 17.22 14.80
N LEU A 14 -2.51 16.86 14.26
CA LEU A 14 -2.00 15.49 14.35
C LEU A 14 -1.86 14.97 15.80
N PRO A 15 -1.43 15.78 16.79
CA PRO A 15 -1.33 15.36 18.19
C PRO A 15 -2.68 14.95 18.81
N ASP A 16 -3.79 15.43 18.26
CA ASP A 16 -5.15 15.13 18.75
C ASP A 16 -5.64 13.76 18.28
N LEU A 17 -4.92 13.11 17.35
CA LEU A 17 -5.24 11.76 16.89
C LEU A 17 -4.92 10.72 17.97
N THR A 18 -5.83 10.54 18.90
CA THR A 18 -5.73 9.56 19.99
C THR A 18 -6.82 8.51 19.91
N GLU A 19 -6.57 7.33 20.49
CA GLU A 19 -7.59 6.27 20.59
C GLU A 19 -8.72 6.63 21.58
N ASP A 20 -8.51 7.61 22.45
CA ASP A 20 -9.48 8.06 23.46
C ASP A 20 -10.61 8.90 22.84
N ASP A 21 -10.38 9.55 21.70
CA ASP A 21 -11.41 10.26 20.95
C ASP A 21 -12.15 9.30 20.00
N ALA A 22 -13.20 8.69 20.52
CA ALA A 22 -13.98 7.69 19.79
C ALA A 22 -14.68 8.24 18.53
N GLU A 23 -15.06 9.52 18.51
CA GLU A 23 -15.75 10.15 17.37
C GLU A 23 -14.78 10.37 16.22
N THR A 24 -13.62 10.95 16.51
CA THR A 24 -12.56 11.16 15.53
C THR A 24 -12.04 9.81 15.00
N LEU A 25 -11.78 8.85 15.90
CA LEU A 25 -11.35 7.51 15.53
C LEU A 25 -12.32 6.83 14.57
N ASP A 26 -13.63 6.84 14.88
CA ASP A 26 -14.64 6.18 14.05
C ASP A 26 -14.79 6.87 12.69
N THR A 27 -14.74 8.20 12.66
CA THR A 27 -14.82 8.99 11.45
C THR A 27 -13.63 8.73 10.53
N VAL A 28 -12.40 8.81 11.04
CA VAL A 28 -11.18 8.54 10.24
C VAL A 28 -11.20 7.10 9.72
N ARG A 29 -11.50 6.14 10.60
CA ARG A 29 -11.52 4.72 10.26
C ARG A 29 -12.52 4.39 9.15
N LYS A 30 -13.71 5.00 9.15
CA LYS A 30 -14.71 4.82 8.09
C LYS A 30 -14.27 5.43 6.76
N ASN A 31 -13.60 6.58 6.79
CA ASN A 31 -13.22 7.31 5.58
C ASN A 31 -11.97 6.72 4.92
N VAL A 32 -10.97 6.29 5.72
CA VAL A 32 -9.66 5.85 5.22
C VAL A 32 -9.52 4.32 5.27
N GLY A 33 -10.35 3.65 6.05
CA GLY A 33 -10.35 2.20 6.23
C GLY A 33 -9.52 1.71 7.43
N TYR A 34 -8.79 2.59 8.12
CA TYR A 34 -7.98 2.31 9.31
C TYR A 34 -7.76 3.58 10.15
N PHE A 35 -7.21 3.39 11.34
CA PHE A 35 -6.77 4.50 12.19
C PHE A 35 -5.35 4.26 12.71
N ILE A 36 -4.55 5.32 12.77
CA ILE A 36 -3.21 5.32 13.38
C ILE A 36 -3.17 6.48 14.36
N ALA A 37 -2.96 6.18 15.65
CA ALA A 37 -2.79 7.20 16.67
C ALA A 37 -1.47 7.96 16.49
N TYR A 38 -1.43 9.22 16.92
CA TYR A 38 -0.26 10.10 16.80
C TYR A 38 1.04 9.47 17.32
N GLU A 39 0.98 8.78 18.44
CA GLU A 39 2.13 8.09 19.04
C GLU A 39 2.73 7.01 18.17
N ASN A 40 1.96 6.49 17.21
CA ASN A 40 2.33 5.42 16.29
C ASN A 40 2.75 5.93 14.90
N LEU A 41 2.74 7.25 14.69
CA LEU A 41 3.21 7.85 13.44
C LEU A 41 4.73 7.78 13.31
N PHE A 42 5.20 7.68 12.08
CA PHE A 42 6.63 7.64 11.77
C PHE A 42 7.37 8.92 12.21
N SER A 43 6.74 10.09 12.04
CA SER A 43 7.24 11.39 12.52
C SER A 43 7.43 11.42 14.04
N THR A 44 6.49 10.84 14.78
CA THR A 44 6.59 10.71 16.23
C THR A 44 7.73 9.81 16.66
N TRP A 45 7.96 8.69 15.95
CA TRP A 45 9.10 7.82 16.23
C TRP A 45 10.44 8.53 15.99
N ILE A 46 10.55 9.34 14.94
CA ILE A 46 11.75 10.16 14.71
C ILE A 46 11.96 11.13 15.89
N SER A 47 10.89 11.77 16.36
CA SER A 47 10.96 12.75 17.47
C SER A 47 11.38 12.13 18.81
N LYS A 48 11.03 10.84 19.05
CA LYS A 48 11.49 10.10 20.24
C LYS A 48 13.01 9.94 20.31
N GLY A 49 13.72 9.96 19.19
CA GLY A 49 15.18 9.87 19.14
C GLY A 49 15.74 8.67 19.91
N ASN A 50 16.44 8.90 21.00
CA ASN A 50 17.04 7.84 21.84
C ASN A 50 16.03 7.05 22.67
N ASP A 51 14.84 7.61 22.92
CA ASP A 51 13.78 6.97 23.71
C ASP A 51 12.96 5.97 22.86
N PHE A 52 13.11 6.01 21.53
CA PHE A 52 12.48 5.04 20.63
C PHE A 52 12.97 3.61 20.87
N LYS A 53 12.06 2.65 20.89
CA LYS A 53 12.32 1.21 21.11
C LYS A 53 11.70 0.37 20.01
N ALA A 54 12.27 -0.82 19.76
CA ALA A 54 11.69 -1.79 18.82
C ALA A 54 10.25 -2.17 19.17
N ASP A 55 9.90 -2.14 20.46
CA ASP A 55 8.56 -2.45 20.94
C ASP A 55 7.53 -1.40 20.50
N ASP A 56 7.91 -0.12 20.27
CA ASP A 56 7.04 0.90 19.72
C ASP A 56 6.47 0.46 18.36
N VAL A 57 7.30 -0.14 17.50
CA VAL A 57 6.85 -0.66 16.21
C VAL A 57 5.88 -1.83 16.38
N THR A 58 6.19 -2.74 17.31
CA THR A 58 5.32 -3.90 17.58
C THR A 58 3.94 -3.44 18.06
N VAL A 59 3.90 -2.48 18.99
CA VAL A 59 2.65 -1.90 19.52
C VAL A 59 1.87 -1.22 18.41
N ALA A 60 2.54 -0.42 17.57
CA ALA A 60 1.90 0.27 16.45
C ALA A 60 1.27 -0.70 15.42
N LEU A 61 1.98 -1.79 15.08
CA LEU A 61 1.46 -2.81 14.16
C LEU A 61 0.26 -3.57 14.75
N GLN A 62 0.27 -3.83 16.05
CA GLN A 62 -0.87 -4.44 16.75
C GLN A 62 -2.07 -3.48 16.81
N ALA A 63 -1.82 -2.20 17.12
CA ALA A 63 -2.86 -1.17 17.14
C ALA A 63 -3.47 -0.99 15.74
N PHE A 64 -2.64 -0.92 14.70
CA PHE A 64 -3.12 -0.85 13.31
C PHE A 64 -4.05 -2.02 12.99
N SER A 65 -3.64 -3.26 13.25
CA SER A 65 -4.45 -4.45 12.96
C SER A 65 -5.80 -4.45 13.69
N ARG A 66 -5.85 -3.92 14.91
CA ARG A 66 -7.07 -3.80 15.72
C ARG A 66 -7.99 -2.68 15.22
N LEU A 67 -7.42 -1.62 14.66
CA LEU A 67 -8.12 -0.40 14.27
C LEU A 67 -8.47 -0.35 12.78
N ILE A 68 -8.36 -1.47 12.06
CA ILE A 68 -8.89 -1.60 10.71
C ILE A 68 -10.42 -1.56 10.73
N ASP A 69 -11.03 -0.83 9.81
CA ASP A 69 -12.48 -0.84 9.62
C ASP A 69 -12.94 -2.23 9.15
N PRO A 70 -14.00 -2.80 9.74
CA PRO A 70 -14.49 -4.13 9.38
C PRO A 70 -14.86 -4.29 7.90
N HIS A 71 -15.36 -3.23 7.24
CA HIS A 71 -15.74 -3.26 5.83
C HIS A 71 -14.51 -3.30 4.91
N HIS A 72 -13.39 -2.71 5.35
CA HIS A 72 -12.14 -2.63 4.59
C HIS A 72 -11.10 -3.68 5.01
N LYS A 73 -11.51 -4.64 5.83
CA LYS A 73 -10.59 -5.66 6.36
C LYS A 73 -9.84 -6.41 5.26
N LYS A 74 -10.49 -6.71 4.14
CA LYS A 74 -9.85 -7.40 3.00
C LYS A 74 -8.68 -6.62 2.39
N VAL A 75 -8.69 -5.29 2.49
CA VAL A 75 -7.63 -4.43 1.96
C VAL A 75 -6.43 -4.37 2.91
N PHE A 76 -6.66 -4.35 4.23
CA PHE A 76 -5.62 -4.04 5.21
C PHE A 76 -5.17 -5.21 6.08
N ASP A 77 -6.00 -6.25 6.25
CA ASP A 77 -5.68 -7.36 7.16
C ASP A 77 -4.44 -8.12 6.71
N GLY A 78 -3.54 -8.39 7.65
CA GLY A 78 -2.30 -9.13 7.40
C GLY A 78 -1.23 -8.39 6.59
N VAL A 79 -1.48 -7.14 6.14
CA VAL A 79 -0.56 -6.40 5.28
C VAL A 79 0.85 -6.24 5.86
N PHE A 80 0.96 -6.19 7.19
CA PHE A 80 2.24 -6.10 7.91
C PHE A 80 2.72 -7.43 8.52
N ALA A 81 2.13 -8.57 8.18
CA ALA A 81 2.46 -9.86 8.78
C ALA A 81 3.95 -10.22 8.61
N THR A 82 4.52 -9.97 7.43
CA THR A 82 5.94 -10.20 7.15
C THR A 82 6.84 -9.28 7.98
N LEU A 83 6.45 -8.01 8.16
CA LEU A 83 7.19 -7.08 8.99
C LEU A 83 7.17 -7.52 10.47
N GLN A 84 6.00 -7.89 10.99
CA GLN A 84 5.86 -8.38 12.37
C GLN A 84 6.75 -9.59 12.65
N THR A 85 6.76 -10.58 11.76
CA THR A 85 7.63 -11.76 11.89
C THR A 85 9.11 -11.43 11.69
N GLY A 86 9.41 -10.45 10.83
CA GLY A 86 10.78 -10.00 10.53
C GLY A 86 11.44 -9.26 11.69
N LEU A 87 10.69 -8.52 12.51
CA LEU A 87 11.21 -7.74 13.63
C LEU A 87 12.03 -8.61 14.62
N SER A 88 11.59 -9.83 14.88
CA SER A 88 12.30 -10.77 15.77
C SER A 88 13.66 -11.22 15.23
N LYS A 89 13.87 -11.13 13.91
CA LYS A 89 15.10 -11.57 13.24
C LYS A 89 16.17 -10.48 13.14
N LEU A 90 15.85 -9.24 13.51
CA LEU A 90 16.77 -8.09 13.43
C LEU A 90 17.86 -8.09 14.50
N GLY A 91 17.79 -8.99 15.49
CA GLY A 91 18.81 -9.13 16.52
C GLY A 91 18.34 -9.99 17.68
N GLU A 92 19.28 -10.62 18.37
CA GLU A 92 19.01 -11.56 19.47
C GLU A 92 18.49 -10.85 20.74
N SER A 93 18.88 -9.59 20.96
CA SER A 93 18.46 -8.82 22.12
C SER A 93 17.53 -7.65 21.70
N SER A 94 16.71 -7.18 22.66
CA SER A 94 15.88 -5.98 22.47
C SER A 94 16.69 -4.74 22.09
N GLY A 95 17.87 -4.57 22.70
CA GLY A 95 18.79 -3.47 22.38
C GLY A 95 19.32 -3.56 20.95
N ALA A 96 19.69 -4.76 20.48
CA ALA A 96 20.16 -4.97 19.11
C ALA A 96 19.04 -4.70 18.09
N ARG A 97 17.82 -5.17 18.34
CA ARG A 97 16.65 -4.88 17.50
C ARG A 97 16.33 -3.39 17.46
N THR A 98 16.33 -2.73 18.62
CA THR A 98 16.09 -1.28 18.71
C THR A 98 17.13 -0.49 17.90
N LYS A 99 18.41 -0.87 18.01
CA LYS A 99 19.46 -0.22 17.22
C LYS A 99 19.23 -0.41 15.73
N ALA A 100 18.99 -1.64 15.26
CA ALA A 100 18.80 -1.94 13.85
C ALA A 100 17.60 -1.17 13.26
N ILE A 101 16.46 -1.12 13.97
CA ILE A 101 15.28 -0.39 13.51
C ILE A 101 15.53 1.13 13.52
N ARG A 102 16.19 1.65 14.54
CA ARG A 102 16.54 3.07 14.61
C ARG A 102 17.46 3.46 13.46
N ASP A 103 18.49 2.69 13.20
CA ASP A 103 19.42 2.93 12.09
C ASP A 103 18.66 2.92 10.75
N LEU A 104 17.68 2.02 10.55
CA LEU A 104 16.83 1.99 9.39
C LEU A 104 15.93 3.23 9.29
N ILE A 105 15.26 3.63 10.40
CA ILE A 105 14.43 4.85 10.43
C ILE A 105 15.25 6.08 10.02
N TYR A 106 16.47 6.23 10.57
CA TYR A 106 17.35 7.34 10.23
C TYR A 106 17.84 7.30 8.76
N LEU A 107 17.97 6.12 8.18
CA LEU A 107 18.35 5.96 6.78
C LEU A 107 17.22 6.41 5.84
N ILE A 108 15.96 6.14 6.19
CA ILE A 108 14.80 6.39 5.32
C ILE A 108 14.06 7.69 5.62
N LYS A 109 14.32 8.34 6.76
CA LYS A 109 13.57 9.53 7.22
C LYS A 109 13.58 10.71 6.24
N ASP A 110 14.66 10.83 5.46
CA ASP A 110 14.85 11.93 4.52
C ASP A 110 14.36 11.58 3.11
N ILE A 111 13.83 10.37 2.90
CA ILE A 111 13.21 9.99 1.63
C ILE A 111 11.86 10.70 1.54
N PRO A 112 11.63 11.52 0.49
CA PRO A 112 10.37 12.24 0.33
C PRO A 112 9.25 11.26 -0.03
N MET A 113 8.34 11.01 0.92
CA MET A 113 7.20 10.11 0.74
C MET A 113 5.84 10.84 0.80
N ASP A 114 5.85 12.16 0.66
CA ASP A 114 4.67 13.02 0.78
C ASP A 114 3.84 13.13 -0.51
N GLY A 115 4.21 12.40 -1.56
CA GLY A 115 3.50 12.39 -2.83
C GLY A 115 3.59 13.69 -3.65
N LYS A 116 4.41 14.66 -3.22
CA LYS A 116 4.60 15.95 -3.92
C LYS A 116 5.60 15.89 -5.06
N GLN A 117 6.24 14.74 -5.26
CA GLN A 117 7.19 14.53 -6.34
C GLN A 117 6.47 14.21 -7.64
N ASP A 118 7.04 14.66 -8.78
CA ASP A 118 6.51 14.39 -10.11
C ASP A 118 6.72 12.93 -10.58
N TYR A 119 7.32 12.08 -9.74
CA TYR A 119 7.63 10.69 -10.05
C TYR A 119 7.25 9.73 -8.90
N ASP A 120 7.08 8.45 -9.24
CA ASP A 120 6.77 7.39 -8.29
C ASP A 120 8.00 7.00 -7.44
N VAL A 121 8.20 7.68 -6.31
CA VAL A 121 9.30 7.40 -5.37
C VAL A 121 9.25 5.97 -4.85
N LEU A 122 8.06 5.48 -4.46
CA LEU A 122 7.90 4.14 -3.90
C LEU A 122 8.16 3.05 -4.94
N GLY A 123 7.64 3.22 -6.15
CA GLY A 123 7.92 2.33 -7.27
C GLY A 123 9.42 2.31 -7.59
N PHE A 124 10.06 3.47 -7.64
CA PHE A 124 11.51 3.57 -7.87
C PHE A 124 12.33 2.85 -6.79
N ILE A 125 12.01 3.04 -5.51
CA ILE A 125 12.68 2.34 -4.41
C ILE A 125 12.48 0.83 -4.54
N TYR A 126 11.28 0.39 -4.88
CA TYR A 126 10.98 -1.02 -5.07
C TYR A 126 11.81 -1.63 -6.20
N GLU A 127 11.84 -0.99 -7.37
CA GLU A 127 12.65 -1.42 -8.51
C GLU A 127 14.14 -1.50 -8.16
N TYR A 128 14.65 -0.48 -7.47
CA TYR A 128 16.03 -0.45 -7.00
C TYR A 128 16.33 -1.62 -6.06
N LEU A 129 15.47 -1.90 -5.09
CA LEU A 129 15.65 -3.01 -4.16
C LEU A 129 15.58 -4.36 -4.88
N ILE A 130 14.62 -4.58 -5.76
CA ILE A 130 14.53 -5.82 -6.54
C ILE A 130 15.78 -6.03 -7.39
N SER A 131 16.24 -5.02 -8.11
CA SER A 131 17.43 -5.12 -8.94
C SER A 131 18.67 -5.51 -8.13
N ASN A 132 18.83 -4.93 -6.95
CA ASN A 132 19.94 -5.26 -6.04
C ASN A 132 19.81 -6.67 -5.43
N PHE A 133 18.60 -7.08 -5.04
CA PHE A 133 18.37 -8.43 -4.53
C PHE A 133 18.55 -9.50 -5.63
N ALA A 134 18.08 -9.22 -6.84
CA ALA A 134 18.29 -10.11 -7.97
C ALA A 134 19.79 -10.28 -8.31
N ALA A 135 20.56 -9.21 -8.28
CA ALA A 135 22.01 -9.25 -8.50
C ALA A 135 22.75 -10.08 -7.44
N ASN A 136 22.28 -10.04 -6.18
CA ASN A 136 22.93 -10.72 -5.05
C ASN A 136 22.43 -12.15 -4.83
N ALA A 137 21.21 -12.49 -5.25
CA ALA A 137 20.58 -13.79 -4.98
C ALA A 137 20.91 -14.90 -5.99
N GLY A 138 21.67 -14.61 -7.05
CA GLY A 138 22.04 -15.58 -8.09
C GLY A 138 20.86 -16.42 -8.59
N LYS A 139 20.33 -16.15 -9.75
CA LYS A 139 19.33 -16.94 -10.53
C LYS A 139 18.05 -17.44 -9.80
N LYS A 140 17.79 -17.08 -8.57
CA LYS A 140 16.54 -17.39 -7.87
C LYS A 140 15.46 -16.32 -8.02
N ALA A 141 15.76 -15.21 -8.67
CA ALA A 141 14.82 -14.15 -8.94
C ALA A 141 13.98 -14.47 -10.18
N GLY A 142 12.98 -15.32 -10.01
CA GLY A 142 11.86 -15.43 -10.95
C GLY A 142 10.86 -14.26 -10.82
N GLU A 143 11.26 -13.20 -10.20
CA GLU A 143 10.46 -11.97 -10.06
C GLU A 143 10.92 -11.00 -11.14
N PHE A 144 10.16 -10.94 -12.22
CA PHE A 144 10.34 -9.94 -13.26
C PHE A 144 9.43 -8.76 -12.91
N TYR A 145 9.93 -7.55 -13.04
CA TYR A 145 9.10 -6.37 -12.97
C TYR A 145 9.09 -5.68 -14.34
N THR A 146 8.00 -5.03 -14.65
CA THR A 146 7.91 -4.22 -15.86
C THR A 146 8.70 -2.93 -15.65
N PRO A 147 9.73 -2.62 -16.46
CA PRO A 147 10.47 -1.37 -16.34
C PRO A 147 9.53 -0.17 -16.35
N HIS A 148 9.85 0.85 -15.56
CA HIS A 148 8.98 2.02 -15.38
C HIS A 148 8.58 2.68 -16.69
N GLU A 149 9.51 2.86 -17.59
CA GLU A 149 9.27 3.51 -18.90
C GLU A 149 8.33 2.68 -19.78
N VAL A 150 8.44 1.35 -19.72
CA VAL A 150 7.54 0.45 -20.44
C VAL A 150 6.14 0.49 -19.85
N SER A 151 6.05 0.43 -18.52
CA SER A 151 4.78 0.53 -17.80
C SER A 151 4.09 1.87 -18.10
N LEU A 152 4.84 2.97 -18.09
CA LEU A 152 4.31 4.29 -18.42
C LEU A 152 3.80 4.38 -19.86
N LEU A 153 4.57 3.87 -20.83
CA LEU A 153 4.15 3.86 -22.23
C LEU A 153 2.86 3.04 -22.44
N MET A 154 2.79 1.86 -21.85
CA MET A 154 1.59 1.02 -21.89
C MET A 154 0.40 1.75 -21.27
N SER A 155 0.62 2.39 -20.13
CA SER A 155 -0.40 3.13 -19.39
C SER A 155 -0.95 4.31 -20.17
N GLU A 156 -0.11 5.08 -20.86
CA GLU A 156 -0.54 6.18 -21.73
C GLU A 156 -1.39 5.70 -22.91
N ILE A 157 -0.98 4.60 -23.55
CA ILE A 157 -1.76 4.01 -24.66
C ILE A 157 -3.14 3.57 -24.19
N VAL A 158 -3.21 2.84 -23.07
CA VAL A 158 -4.48 2.36 -22.51
C VAL A 158 -5.35 3.53 -22.05
N ALA A 159 -4.79 4.48 -21.31
CA ALA A 159 -5.51 5.64 -20.81
C ALA A 159 -6.08 6.51 -21.94
N TYR A 160 -5.32 6.73 -23.01
CA TYR A 160 -5.80 7.44 -24.19
C TYR A 160 -6.97 6.72 -24.86
N HIS A 161 -6.92 5.39 -24.92
CA HIS A 161 -8.02 4.59 -25.47
C HIS A 161 -9.30 4.66 -24.61
N LEU A 162 -9.14 4.83 -23.31
CA LEU A 162 -10.25 4.90 -22.34
C LEU A 162 -10.71 6.32 -22.01
N LYS A 163 -10.14 7.35 -22.62
CA LYS A 163 -10.33 8.78 -22.26
C LYS A 163 -11.78 9.27 -22.20
N ASP A 164 -12.67 8.64 -22.96
CA ASP A 164 -14.07 9.03 -23.06
C ASP A 164 -14.99 8.19 -22.13
N ARG A 165 -14.39 7.40 -21.24
CA ARG A 165 -15.13 6.60 -20.25
C ARG A 165 -15.39 7.40 -18.97
N GLU A 166 -16.58 7.23 -18.40
CA GLU A 166 -16.96 7.82 -17.11
C GLU A 166 -16.48 6.99 -15.92
N GLU A 167 -16.39 5.67 -16.11
CA GLU A 167 -15.87 4.70 -15.15
C GLU A 167 -14.88 3.75 -15.83
N ILE A 168 -13.81 3.43 -15.13
CA ILE A 168 -12.79 2.49 -15.60
C ILE A 168 -12.59 1.41 -14.56
N LYS A 169 -12.54 0.15 -15.02
CA LYS A 169 -12.14 -1.02 -14.24
C LYS A 169 -10.85 -1.56 -14.83
N ILE A 170 -9.81 -1.66 -14.00
CA ILE A 170 -8.48 -2.11 -14.42
C ILE A 170 -8.17 -3.41 -13.67
N TYR A 171 -7.81 -4.45 -14.39
CA TYR A 171 -7.39 -5.72 -13.79
C TYR A 171 -5.97 -6.08 -14.21
N ASP A 172 -5.15 -6.41 -13.21
CA ASP A 172 -3.84 -7.00 -13.42
C ASP A 172 -3.81 -8.40 -12.79
N PRO A 173 -3.77 -9.46 -13.61
CA PRO A 173 -3.77 -10.85 -13.15
C PRO A 173 -2.44 -11.30 -12.52
N THR A 174 -1.40 -10.49 -12.61
CA THR A 174 -0.05 -10.77 -12.11
C THR A 174 0.56 -9.50 -11.53
N SER A 175 -0.17 -8.88 -10.61
CA SER A 175 0.02 -7.48 -10.22
C SER A 175 1.41 -7.13 -9.69
N GLY A 176 2.16 -8.10 -9.19
CA GLY A 176 3.49 -7.84 -8.65
C GLY A 176 3.44 -6.82 -7.52
N SER A 177 4.06 -5.66 -7.72
CA SER A 177 3.98 -4.52 -6.80
C SER A 177 2.75 -3.62 -7.01
N GLY A 178 1.95 -3.85 -8.05
CA GLY A 178 0.86 -2.99 -8.47
C GLY A 178 1.29 -1.78 -9.32
N SER A 179 2.56 -1.70 -9.72
CA SER A 179 3.09 -0.54 -10.47
C SER A 179 2.32 -0.26 -11.75
N LEU A 180 1.96 -1.30 -12.51
CA LEU A 180 1.20 -1.15 -13.76
C LEU A 180 -0.21 -0.60 -13.51
N LEU A 181 -0.92 -1.14 -12.51
CA LEU A 181 -2.23 -0.63 -12.09
C LEU A 181 -2.17 0.84 -11.69
N ILE A 182 -1.17 1.21 -10.89
CA ILE A 182 -0.98 2.58 -10.42
C ILE A 182 -0.73 3.51 -11.60
N ASN A 183 0.18 3.18 -12.50
CA ASN A 183 0.51 4.00 -13.67
C ASN A 183 -0.68 4.16 -14.60
N ILE A 184 -1.42 3.09 -14.91
CA ILE A 184 -2.64 3.17 -15.73
C ILE A 184 -3.67 4.06 -15.07
N GLY A 185 -3.91 3.90 -13.76
CA GLY A 185 -4.84 4.72 -13.01
C GLY A 185 -4.48 6.21 -13.01
N GLN A 186 -3.21 6.54 -12.80
CA GLN A 186 -2.73 7.92 -12.85
C GLN A 186 -2.86 8.55 -14.25
N CYS A 187 -2.53 7.80 -15.30
CA CYS A 187 -2.69 8.25 -16.67
C CYS A 187 -4.18 8.46 -17.02
N ALA A 188 -5.04 7.52 -16.65
CA ALA A 188 -6.47 7.60 -16.91
C ALA A 188 -7.12 8.77 -16.14
N ALA A 189 -6.75 9.00 -14.87
CA ALA A 189 -7.28 10.10 -14.06
C ALA A 189 -7.04 11.47 -14.70
N ARG A 190 -5.95 11.66 -15.43
CA ARG A 190 -5.66 12.90 -16.16
C ARG A 190 -6.67 13.19 -17.27
N TYR A 191 -7.20 12.15 -17.93
CA TYR A 191 -8.21 12.28 -18.96
C TYR A 191 -9.62 12.39 -18.38
N MET A 192 -9.91 11.65 -17.31
CA MET A 192 -11.24 11.60 -16.71
C MET A 192 -11.55 12.81 -15.82
N GLY A 193 -10.52 13.54 -15.36
CA GLY A 193 -10.68 14.65 -14.41
C GLY A 193 -11.12 14.23 -13.00
N ASN A 194 -11.40 12.93 -12.78
CA ASN A 194 -11.78 12.37 -11.49
C ASN A 194 -11.24 10.93 -11.35
N GLY A 195 -10.20 10.75 -10.57
CA GLY A 195 -9.59 9.44 -10.31
C GLY A 195 -10.43 8.50 -9.43
N ASN A 196 -11.48 9.01 -8.76
CA ASN A 196 -12.32 8.20 -7.87
C ASN A 196 -13.23 7.22 -8.63
N ASN A 197 -13.42 7.41 -9.93
CA ASN A 197 -14.20 6.52 -10.78
C ASN A 197 -13.36 5.39 -11.40
N ILE A 198 -12.20 5.12 -10.84
CA ILE A 198 -11.31 4.03 -11.28
C ILE A 198 -11.32 2.94 -10.21
N LYS A 199 -11.68 1.72 -10.59
CA LYS A 199 -11.62 0.53 -9.75
C LYS A 199 -10.44 -0.35 -10.15
N TYR A 200 -9.72 -0.81 -9.16
CA TYR A 200 -8.47 -1.56 -9.30
C TYR A 200 -8.68 -3.00 -8.84
N TYR A 201 -8.45 -3.93 -9.73
CA TYR A 201 -8.50 -5.37 -9.48
C TYR A 201 -7.11 -5.94 -9.64
N ALA A 202 -6.62 -6.63 -8.64
CA ALA A 202 -5.29 -7.21 -8.62
C ALA A 202 -5.32 -8.67 -8.18
N GLN A 203 -4.51 -9.50 -8.84
CA GLN A 203 -4.25 -10.86 -8.39
C GLN A 203 -2.75 -11.12 -8.34
N GLU A 204 -2.30 -11.78 -7.29
CA GLU A 204 -0.88 -12.12 -7.10
C GLU A 204 -0.76 -13.42 -6.32
N LEU A 205 0.08 -14.32 -6.81
CA LEU A 205 0.28 -15.64 -6.21
C LEU A 205 1.06 -15.55 -4.89
N LYS A 206 2.12 -14.72 -4.85
CA LYS A 206 3.00 -14.62 -3.69
C LYS A 206 2.41 -13.67 -2.65
N GLU A 207 2.15 -14.17 -1.45
CA GLU A 207 1.55 -13.41 -0.35
C GLU A 207 2.30 -12.10 -0.03
N ASN A 208 3.63 -12.14 0.01
CA ASN A 208 4.42 -10.92 0.29
C ASN A 208 4.24 -9.86 -0.79
N THR A 209 4.22 -10.26 -2.04
CA THR A 209 4.04 -9.36 -3.19
C THR A 209 2.59 -8.88 -3.27
N TYR A 210 1.63 -9.74 -2.97
CA TYR A 210 0.21 -9.39 -2.79
C TYR A 210 0.01 -8.31 -1.73
N ASN A 211 0.66 -8.45 -0.56
CA ASN A 211 0.60 -7.45 0.50
C ASN A 211 1.21 -6.12 0.04
N LEU A 212 2.29 -6.18 -0.74
CA LEU A 212 2.93 -4.98 -1.31
C LEU A 212 2.01 -4.27 -2.31
N THR A 213 1.30 -5.00 -3.18
CA THR A 213 0.29 -4.42 -4.08
C THR A 213 -0.75 -3.62 -3.28
N ARG A 214 -1.33 -4.23 -2.23
CA ARG A 214 -2.34 -3.57 -1.38
C ARG A 214 -1.80 -2.28 -0.75
N MET A 215 -0.60 -2.36 -0.16
CA MET A 215 0.07 -1.20 0.43
C MET A 215 0.29 -0.09 -0.58
N ASN A 216 0.82 -0.43 -1.75
CA ASN A 216 1.13 0.55 -2.79
C ASN A 216 -0.13 1.26 -3.30
N LEU A 217 -1.23 0.55 -3.53
CA LEU A 217 -2.50 1.15 -3.95
C LEU A 217 -3.00 2.14 -2.89
N VAL A 218 -3.04 1.74 -1.63
CA VAL A 218 -3.47 2.61 -0.52
C VAL A 218 -2.55 3.83 -0.36
N MET A 219 -1.23 3.64 -0.42
CA MET A 219 -0.26 4.73 -0.28
C MET A 219 -0.31 5.75 -1.44
N ARG A 220 -0.97 5.41 -2.54
CA ARG A 220 -1.28 6.34 -3.65
C ARG A 220 -2.61 7.07 -3.46
N GLY A 221 -3.25 6.95 -2.31
CA GLY A 221 -4.51 7.59 -2.01
C GLY A 221 -5.71 6.96 -2.71
N ILE A 222 -5.57 5.74 -3.24
CA ILE A 222 -6.71 5.01 -3.82
C ILE A 222 -7.63 4.59 -2.66
N LEU A 223 -8.90 4.95 -2.76
CA LEU A 223 -9.90 4.63 -1.74
C LEU A 223 -10.06 3.11 -1.62
N PRO A 224 -10.19 2.57 -0.39
CA PRO A 224 -10.34 1.13 -0.16
C PRO A 224 -11.50 0.50 -0.92
N ASP A 225 -12.61 1.22 -1.11
CA ASP A 225 -13.77 0.78 -1.88
C ASP A 225 -13.49 0.57 -3.38
N ASN A 226 -12.39 1.14 -3.86
CA ASN A 226 -11.94 1.00 -5.24
C ASN A 226 -10.88 -0.09 -5.42
N ILE A 227 -10.55 -0.84 -4.36
CA ILE A 227 -9.49 -1.86 -4.37
C ILE A 227 -10.09 -3.25 -4.13
N VAL A 228 -9.94 -4.13 -5.10
CA VAL A 228 -10.30 -5.55 -5.00
C VAL A 228 -9.05 -6.38 -5.30
N THR A 229 -8.63 -7.19 -4.34
CA THR A 229 -7.40 -7.97 -4.48
C THR A 229 -7.61 -9.44 -4.12
N ARG A 230 -6.88 -10.32 -4.80
CA ARG A 230 -6.85 -11.76 -4.53
C ARG A 230 -5.41 -12.25 -4.40
N ASN A 231 -5.18 -13.08 -3.39
CA ASN A 231 -3.95 -13.84 -3.28
C ASN A 231 -4.22 -15.27 -3.78
N GLY A 232 -3.80 -15.57 -5.01
CA GLY A 232 -4.09 -16.84 -5.64
C GLY A 232 -3.47 -16.96 -7.04
N ASP A 233 -3.49 -18.16 -7.58
CA ASP A 233 -3.01 -18.45 -8.92
C ASP A 233 -4.06 -18.01 -9.95
N THR A 234 -3.68 -17.13 -10.84
CA THR A 234 -4.56 -16.62 -11.91
C THR A 234 -4.98 -17.70 -12.91
N LEU A 235 -4.21 -18.78 -13.01
CA LEU A 235 -4.55 -19.92 -13.86
C LEU A 235 -5.55 -20.89 -13.22
N GLU A 236 -5.89 -20.67 -11.95
CA GLU A 236 -6.90 -21.41 -11.18
C GLU A 236 -8.20 -20.61 -11.04
N GLU A 237 -9.07 -21.01 -10.09
CA GLU A 237 -10.45 -20.48 -10.00
C GLU A 237 -10.64 -19.41 -8.92
N ASP A 238 -9.64 -18.62 -8.57
CA ASP A 238 -9.76 -17.60 -7.52
C ASP A 238 -9.58 -16.18 -8.06
N TRP A 239 -10.41 -15.79 -9.01
CA TRP A 239 -10.36 -14.46 -9.63
C TRP A 239 -11.13 -13.40 -8.83
N PRO A 240 -10.71 -12.14 -8.85
CA PRO A 240 -11.52 -11.05 -8.33
C PRO A 240 -12.76 -10.86 -9.20
N TYR A 241 -13.91 -10.60 -8.56
CA TYR A 241 -15.16 -10.32 -9.25
C TYR A 241 -15.40 -8.81 -9.29
N PHE A 242 -16.09 -8.33 -10.32
CA PHE A 242 -16.48 -6.92 -10.42
C PHE A 242 -17.43 -6.50 -9.28
N GLU A 243 -18.27 -7.43 -8.82
CA GLU A 243 -19.15 -7.23 -7.68
C GLU A 243 -19.03 -8.45 -6.75
N GLU A 244 -18.24 -8.31 -5.69
CA GLU A 244 -17.93 -9.41 -4.78
C GLU A 244 -19.14 -10.01 -4.05
N ASN A 245 -20.27 -9.30 -4.02
CA ASN A 245 -21.48 -9.71 -3.32
C ASN A 245 -22.64 -10.02 -4.26
N ASP A 246 -22.41 -10.06 -5.57
CA ASP A 246 -23.47 -10.47 -6.51
C ASP A 246 -23.47 -11.99 -6.67
N PRO A 247 -24.46 -12.70 -6.05
CA PRO A 247 -24.55 -14.15 -6.15
C PRO A 247 -24.93 -14.65 -7.53
N VAL A 248 -25.28 -13.76 -8.46
CA VAL A 248 -25.68 -14.08 -9.84
C VAL A 248 -24.51 -13.96 -10.80
N ASN A 249 -23.50 -13.13 -10.48
CA ASN A 249 -22.33 -12.89 -11.32
C ASN A 249 -21.20 -13.86 -10.99
N THR A 250 -21.44 -15.13 -11.21
CA THR A 250 -20.41 -16.14 -11.05
C THR A 250 -19.30 -16.04 -12.09
N TYR A 251 -19.53 -15.36 -13.21
CA TYR A 251 -18.56 -15.20 -14.30
C TYR A 251 -18.93 -13.99 -15.16
N ASP A 252 -18.59 -12.80 -14.71
CA ASP A 252 -18.31 -11.73 -15.66
C ASP A 252 -16.79 -11.73 -15.88
N PRO A 253 -16.27 -12.34 -16.94
CA PRO A 253 -14.84 -12.40 -17.15
C PRO A 253 -14.31 -10.99 -17.26
N LEU A 254 -13.28 -10.68 -16.47
CA LEU A 254 -12.54 -9.43 -16.52
C LEU A 254 -11.76 -9.25 -17.84
N PHE A 255 -12.09 -10.02 -18.88
CA PHE A 255 -11.44 -10.06 -20.21
C PHE A 255 -12.38 -9.64 -21.31
#